data_a0950183cc1f44978c49ce16ff8af5ef
#
_entry.id   a0950183cc1f44978c49ce16ff8af5ef
#
_cell.length_a   1.000
_cell.length_b   1.000
_cell.length_c   1.000
_cell.angle_alpha   90.00
_cell.angle_beta   90.00
_cell.angle_gamma   90.00
#
_symmetry.space_group_name_H-M   'P 1'
#
loop_
_entity.id
_entity.type
_entity.pdbx_description
1 polymer ?
#
loop_
_entity_poly.entity_id
_entity_poly.type
_entity_poly.pdbx_seq_one_letter_code
_entity_poly.pdbx_strand_id
1 'polypeptide(L)'
;MKCSGPSVVPRARSYVVVGACVLVLLTGQGCRESSKPAAGITITLIHQLWSDKGSQQRMNETLKTFTARSGIRVEVLPAPEPAVEQLATWRSLLAGRASVPDVYGIDVIWPEILADEFVDLRTYIPEREIAAHFPELIASYSVKGKLVALPYTMAVGALFYRVDLLRQYGYREPPKNWEELEAMAARIQKGERARGHADFWGYVWPGAPSEALTCNALEWQASESGGTVIENGTVTVDNPHSVRAWERAARWLGSISPPGVVAYKEWDSLNLWQAGQAAFMRSWSFGYVIVRAAGSPTRDRLQVAPLPEGRRGVAATFAATGYGVSRHSRHPREAAMLVGFLSSRDEQRRNCLITGMPPTIPDLYSDPEVVAEYPYLSTHLQVYRKSLISRPSTATGKLYPAVSRAYFEAVHSVLTRKTSAAQAAAALQRNLMQITALKAPASATGAP
;
A
#
# COMPACT_ATOMS: atom_id res chain seq x y z
N MET A 1 -37.21 -56.18 -57.43
CA MET A 1 -37.13 -56.33 -58.89
C MET A 1 -35.71 -56.08 -59.33
N LYS A 2 -35.07 -57.13 -59.83
CA LYS A 2 -34.08 -57.28 -60.91
C LYS A 2 -32.81 -56.38 -60.80
N CYS A 3 -31.68 -56.97 -60.47
CA CYS A 3 -30.74 -57.67 -61.42
C CYS A 3 -30.03 -56.68 -62.28
N SER A 4 -28.73 -56.68 -62.46
CA SER A 4 -27.62 -57.63 -62.57
C SER A 4 -26.37 -56.87 -62.76
N GLY A 5 -25.28 -57.14 -62.25
CA GLY A 5 -24.26 -58.11 -62.48
C GLY A 5 -23.31 -57.82 -63.68
N PRO A 6 -22.11 -58.40 -63.76
CA PRO A 6 -20.82 -57.79 -63.46
C PRO A 6 -19.86 -57.79 -64.70
N SER A 7 -18.68 -57.15 -64.64
CA SER A 7 -17.55 -57.48 -65.54
C SER A 7 -16.21 -57.08 -64.88
N VAL A 8 -15.42 -57.92 -64.54
CA VAL A 8 -14.21 -58.67 -64.89
C VAL A 8 -13.08 -57.86 -65.57
N VAL A 9 -12.08 -57.52 -64.77
CA VAL A 9 -10.58 -57.55 -64.78
C VAL A 9 -9.80 -57.36 -66.15
N PRO A 10 -8.61 -56.74 -66.20
CA PRO A 10 -7.42 -57.45 -65.73
C PRO A 10 -6.36 -56.64 -64.96
N ARG A 11 -5.51 -57.42 -64.32
CA ARG A 11 -4.27 -57.11 -63.57
C ARG A 11 -3.17 -56.41 -64.39
N ALA A 12 -2.55 -55.40 -63.80
CA ALA A 12 -1.15 -55.05 -64.14
C ALA A 12 -0.37 -54.99 -62.79
N ARG A 13 0.69 -55.74 -62.78
CA ARG A 13 1.72 -55.75 -61.73
C ARG A 13 2.59 -54.54 -61.90
N SER A 14 2.77 -53.78 -60.80
CA SER A 14 3.87 -52.82 -60.72
C SER A 14 4.53 -52.89 -59.38
N TYR A 15 5.79 -52.77 -59.34
CA TYR A 15 6.78 -53.06 -58.30
C TYR A 15 6.69 -52.04 -57.16
N VAL A 16 6.68 -52.54 -55.92
CA VAL A 16 6.80 -51.77 -54.69
C VAL A 16 8.29 -51.36 -54.51
N VAL A 17 8.52 -50.05 -54.54
CA VAL A 17 9.73 -49.44 -53.97
C VAL A 17 9.45 -49.01 -52.58
N VAL A 18 9.97 -49.72 -51.60
CA VAL A 18 9.85 -49.35 -50.17
C VAL A 18 10.91 -48.27 -49.91
N GLY A 19 10.44 -47.02 -49.91
CA GLY A 19 11.20 -45.87 -49.37
C GLY A 19 10.95 -45.77 -47.88
N ALA A 20 11.89 -46.16 -47.04
CA ALA A 20 11.84 -45.96 -45.60
C ALA A 20 12.07 -44.46 -45.29
N CYS A 21 10.98 -43.71 -45.09
CA CYS A 21 11.02 -42.39 -44.43
C CYS A 21 11.26 -42.61 -42.93
N VAL A 22 12.47 -42.40 -42.46
CA VAL A 22 12.79 -42.26 -41.04
C VAL A 22 12.27 -40.91 -40.57
N LEU A 23 11.10 -40.90 -39.93
CA LEU A 23 10.55 -39.75 -39.24
C LEU A 23 11.32 -39.58 -37.93
N VAL A 24 12.33 -38.69 -37.90
CA VAL A 24 12.98 -38.27 -36.67
C VAL A 24 12.03 -37.34 -35.93
N LEU A 25 11.27 -37.90 -34.98
CA LEU A 25 10.56 -37.14 -33.98
C LEU A 25 11.56 -36.49 -33.02
N LEU A 26 11.94 -35.25 -33.31
CA LEU A 26 12.61 -34.39 -32.36
C LEU A 26 11.60 -34.06 -31.25
N THR A 27 11.48 -34.90 -30.22
CA THR A 27 10.90 -34.56 -28.94
C THR A 27 11.82 -33.53 -28.30
N GLY A 28 11.50 -32.27 -28.48
CA GLY A 28 12.08 -31.18 -27.71
C GLY A 28 11.69 -31.35 -26.25
N GLN A 29 12.40 -32.19 -25.52
CA GLN A 29 12.47 -32.13 -24.07
C GLN A 29 13.20 -30.83 -23.73
N GLY A 30 12.42 -29.75 -23.51
CA GLY A 30 12.92 -28.60 -22.81
C GLY A 30 13.46 -29.07 -21.46
N CYS A 31 14.77 -29.17 -21.35
CA CYS A 31 15.42 -29.29 -20.05
C CYS A 31 14.96 -28.11 -19.18
N ARG A 32 13.96 -28.35 -18.31
CA ARG A 32 13.88 -27.63 -17.07
C ARG A 32 15.19 -27.97 -16.34
N GLU A 33 16.17 -27.10 -16.42
CA GLU A 33 17.25 -27.10 -15.43
C GLU A 33 16.59 -27.01 -14.05
N SER A 34 16.43 -28.15 -13.40
CA SER A 34 16.24 -28.20 -11.96
C SER A 34 17.55 -27.70 -11.38
N SER A 35 17.60 -26.39 -11.06
CA SER A 35 18.71 -25.84 -10.32
C SER A 35 18.85 -26.67 -9.05
N LYS A 36 20.01 -27.33 -8.90
CA LYS A 36 20.38 -28.03 -7.65
C LYS A 36 20.17 -27.04 -6.50
N PRO A 37 19.58 -27.48 -5.37
CA PRO A 37 19.44 -26.62 -4.21
C PRO A 37 20.80 -26.01 -3.89
N ALA A 38 20.83 -24.69 -3.68
CA ALA A 38 22.05 -23.95 -3.35
C ALA A 38 22.44 -24.24 -1.88
N ALA A 39 22.86 -25.49 -1.64
CA ALA A 39 23.19 -25.97 -0.30
C ALA A 39 24.38 -25.17 0.27
N GLY A 40 24.19 -24.54 1.43
CA GLY A 40 25.22 -23.80 2.15
C GLY A 40 25.16 -22.29 2.03
N ILE A 41 24.29 -21.71 1.17
CA ILE A 41 24.11 -20.24 1.09
C ILE A 41 23.22 -19.76 2.21
N THR A 42 23.62 -18.65 2.85
CA THR A 42 22.81 -17.90 3.81
C THR A 42 22.58 -16.49 3.29
N ILE A 43 21.33 -16.07 3.22
CA ILE A 43 20.89 -14.71 2.86
C ILE A 43 20.51 -13.98 4.14
N THR A 44 20.90 -12.73 4.25
CA THR A 44 20.54 -11.86 5.36
C THR A 44 19.44 -10.90 4.93
N LEU A 45 18.34 -10.87 5.70
CA LEU A 45 17.19 -9.99 5.53
C LEU A 45 17.14 -9.00 6.69
N ILE A 46 17.22 -7.70 6.42
CA ILE A 46 16.92 -6.69 7.42
C ILE A 46 15.47 -6.22 7.23
N HIS A 47 14.66 -6.45 8.25
CA HIS A 47 13.22 -6.19 8.22
C HIS A 47 12.74 -5.69 9.57
N GLN A 48 11.80 -4.74 9.54
CA GLN A 48 11.08 -4.35 10.75
C GLN A 48 10.23 -5.54 11.21
N LEU A 49 10.72 -6.23 12.22
CA LEU A 49 9.90 -7.16 12.96
C LEU A 49 8.98 -6.31 13.85
N TRP A 50 7.67 -6.41 13.62
CA TRP A 50 6.71 -5.88 14.57
C TRP A 50 7.06 -6.45 15.96
N SER A 51 6.98 -5.62 17.00
CA SER A 51 7.38 -6.01 18.35
C SER A 51 6.55 -7.15 18.95
N ASP A 52 5.45 -7.55 18.29
CA ASP A 52 4.64 -8.68 18.73
C ASP A 52 5.26 -10.04 18.35
N LYS A 53 5.27 -10.95 19.33
CA LYS A 53 5.80 -12.30 19.16
C LYS A 53 5.13 -13.08 18.01
N GLY A 54 3.85 -12.81 17.74
CA GLY A 54 3.10 -13.47 16.68
C GLY A 54 3.64 -13.14 15.29
N SER A 55 3.94 -11.87 15.02
CA SER A 55 4.53 -11.44 13.75
C SER A 55 5.92 -12.02 13.52
N GLN A 56 6.74 -12.08 14.56
CA GLN A 56 8.06 -12.72 14.51
C GLN A 56 7.96 -14.21 14.22
N GLN A 57 7.06 -14.92 14.90
CA GLN A 57 6.85 -16.35 14.66
C GLN A 57 6.39 -16.61 13.22
N ARG A 58 5.46 -15.82 12.70
CA ARG A 58 4.96 -15.95 11.31
C ARG A 58 6.07 -15.75 10.28
N MET A 59 6.90 -14.70 10.43
CA MET A 59 8.03 -14.51 9.53
C MET A 59 8.97 -15.70 9.58
N ASN A 60 9.29 -16.21 10.76
CA ASN A 60 10.13 -17.40 10.92
C ASN A 60 9.57 -18.65 10.21
N GLU A 61 8.25 -18.87 10.27
CA GLU A 61 7.58 -19.98 9.57
C GLU A 61 7.64 -19.80 8.05
N THR A 62 7.44 -18.58 7.57
CA THR A 62 7.59 -18.24 6.15
C THR A 62 8.99 -18.53 5.65
N LEU A 63 10.01 -18.09 6.37
CA LEU A 63 11.41 -18.30 6.01
C LEU A 63 11.84 -19.77 6.10
N LYS A 64 11.32 -20.55 7.06
CA LYS A 64 11.48 -22.02 7.09
C LYS A 64 10.90 -22.67 5.83
N THR A 65 9.74 -22.21 5.36
CA THR A 65 9.13 -22.72 4.13
C THR A 65 10.00 -22.41 2.91
N PHE A 66 10.54 -21.19 2.82
CA PHE A 66 11.49 -20.82 1.78
C PHE A 66 12.74 -21.70 1.79
N THR A 67 13.34 -21.87 2.99
CA THR A 67 14.54 -22.72 3.15
C THR A 67 14.27 -24.15 2.72
N ALA A 68 13.13 -24.73 3.11
CA ALA A 68 12.77 -26.10 2.73
C ALA A 68 12.61 -26.27 1.21
N ARG A 69 12.13 -25.24 0.48
CA ARG A 69 11.93 -25.27 -0.95
C ARG A 69 13.21 -24.98 -1.76
N SER A 70 14.05 -24.08 -1.26
CA SER A 70 15.20 -23.56 -2.01
C SER A 70 16.55 -24.14 -1.56
N GLY A 71 16.65 -24.66 -0.35
CA GLY A 71 17.92 -25.03 0.31
C GLY A 71 18.72 -23.82 0.83
N ILE A 72 18.23 -22.59 0.65
CA ILE A 72 18.88 -21.34 1.06
C ILE A 72 18.42 -21.01 2.49
N ARG A 73 19.34 -20.77 3.39
CA ARG A 73 19.04 -20.29 4.77
C ARG A 73 18.81 -18.78 4.74
N VAL A 74 17.93 -18.30 5.62
CA VAL A 74 17.70 -16.87 5.81
C VAL A 74 17.91 -16.50 7.26
N GLU A 75 18.74 -15.49 7.48
CA GLU A 75 18.96 -14.85 8.78
C GLU A 75 18.29 -13.48 8.79
N VAL A 76 17.46 -13.23 9.79
CA VAL A 76 16.75 -11.95 9.95
C VAL A 76 17.50 -11.07 10.92
N LEU A 77 17.89 -9.89 10.44
CA LEU A 77 18.50 -8.85 11.25
C LEU A 77 17.43 -7.86 11.72
N PRO A 78 17.43 -7.47 13.01
CA PRO A 78 16.46 -6.52 13.51
C PRO A 78 16.68 -5.13 12.92
N ALA A 79 15.59 -4.47 12.56
CA ALA A 79 15.57 -3.08 12.12
C ALA A 79 15.13 -2.15 13.25
N PRO A 80 15.57 -0.89 13.29
CA PRO A 80 15.01 0.13 14.18
C PRO A 80 13.49 0.27 13.96
N GLU A 81 12.72 0.56 15.02
CA GLU A 81 11.26 0.71 14.88
C GLU A 81 10.84 2.00 14.16
N PRO A 82 11.36 3.20 14.49
CA PRO A 82 10.94 4.40 13.77
C PRO A 82 11.45 4.42 12.32
N ALA A 83 10.55 4.66 11.37
CA ALA A 83 10.89 4.70 9.94
C ALA A 83 12.03 5.68 9.60
N VAL A 84 12.12 6.80 10.31
CA VAL A 84 13.21 7.78 10.12
C VAL A 84 14.57 7.19 10.50
N GLU A 85 14.63 6.42 11.58
CA GLU A 85 15.86 5.74 12.03
C GLU A 85 16.21 4.59 11.10
N GLN A 86 15.21 3.88 10.55
CA GLN A 86 15.43 2.86 9.52
C GLN A 86 16.13 3.46 8.30
N LEU A 87 15.58 4.53 7.72
CA LEU A 87 16.19 5.16 6.55
C LEU A 87 17.63 5.60 6.81
N ALA A 88 17.90 6.19 7.98
CA ALA A 88 19.27 6.60 8.37
C ALA A 88 20.20 5.38 8.47
N THR A 89 19.73 4.29 9.07
CA THR A 89 20.48 3.04 9.20
C THR A 89 20.74 2.41 7.83
N TRP A 90 19.73 2.33 6.93
CA TRP A 90 19.91 1.83 5.56
C TRP A 90 20.97 2.62 4.81
N ARG A 91 20.86 3.95 4.85
CA ARG A 91 21.85 4.83 4.21
C ARG A 91 23.26 4.60 4.74
N SER A 92 23.42 4.41 6.04
CA SER A 92 24.74 4.16 6.66
C SER A 92 25.31 2.82 6.21
N LEU A 93 24.52 1.73 6.27
CA LEU A 93 24.96 0.40 5.85
C LEU A 93 25.34 0.35 4.36
N LEU A 94 24.50 0.94 3.51
CA LEU A 94 24.69 0.96 2.06
C LEU A 94 25.89 1.85 1.66
N ALA A 95 26.07 3.01 2.29
CA ALA A 95 27.25 3.87 2.08
C ALA A 95 28.56 3.18 2.46
N GLY A 96 28.53 2.33 3.49
CA GLY A 96 29.65 1.48 3.87
C GLY A 96 29.95 0.34 2.91
N ARG A 97 29.13 0.14 1.86
CA ARG A 97 29.24 -0.96 0.87
C ARG A 97 29.29 -2.34 1.51
N ALA A 98 28.60 -2.49 2.64
CA ALA A 98 28.53 -3.76 3.33
C ALA A 98 27.82 -4.81 2.46
N SER A 99 28.41 -6.02 2.38
CA SER A 99 27.79 -7.13 1.65
C SER A 99 26.64 -7.78 2.42
N VAL A 100 26.39 -7.36 3.63
CA VAL A 100 25.34 -7.77 4.56
C VAL A 100 24.71 -6.50 5.13
N PRO A 101 23.37 -6.37 5.14
CA PRO A 101 22.32 -7.29 4.66
C PRO A 101 22.25 -7.43 3.14
N ASP A 102 21.77 -8.61 2.67
CA ASP A 102 21.50 -8.87 1.25
C ASP A 102 20.16 -8.24 0.81
N VAL A 103 19.12 -8.39 1.64
CA VAL A 103 17.75 -7.94 1.38
C VAL A 103 17.33 -6.91 2.41
N TYR A 104 16.72 -5.83 1.94
CA TYR A 104 16.25 -4.72 2.76
C TYR A 104 14.75 -4.53 2.61
N GLY A 105 14.06 -4.28 3.74
CA GLY A 105 12.70 -3.75 3.73
C GLY A 105 12.72 -2.27 3.30
N ILE A 106 11.97 -1.95 2.24
CA ILE A 106 11.93 -0.62 1.62
C ILE A 106 10.51 -0.06 1.76
N ASP A 107 10.36 1.05 2.47
CA ASP A 107 9.12 1.82 2.46
C ASP A 107 8.88 2.41 1.07
N VAL A 108 7.64 2.47 0.65
CA VAL A 108 7.21 2.96 -0.68
C VAL A 108 7.67 4.39 -1.02
N ILE A 109 8.06 5.17 -0.02
CA ILE A 109 8.58 6.54 -0.21
C ILE A 109 10.10 6.62 -0.33
N TRP A 110 10.85 5.52 -0.20
CA TRP A 110 12.31 5.53 -0.22
C TRP A 110 12.99 5.13 -1.54
N PRO A 111 12.33 4.53 -2.55
CA PRO A 111 13.01 4.09 -3.76
C PRO A 111 13.88 5.15 -4.42
N GLU A 112 13.37 6.38 -4.60
CA GLU A 112 14.13 7.48 -5.20
C GLU A 112 15.38 7.90 -4.37
N ILE A 113 15.34 7.66 -3.05
CA ILE A 113 16.45 7.97 -2.16
C ILE A 113 17.57 6.92 -2.24
N LEU A 114 17.16 5.65 -2.45
CA LEU A 114 18.02 4.48 -2.28
C LEU A 114 18.34 3.75 -3.60
N ALA A 115 17.74 4.14 -4.73
CA ALA A 115 17.79 3.39 -5.99
C ALA A 115 19.20 3.00 -6.44
N ASP A 116 20.18 3.90 -6.23
CA ASP A 116 21.57 3.66 -6.68
C ASP A 116 22.23 2.48 -5.97
N GLU A 117 21.73 2.08 -4.81
CA GLU A 117 22.31 1.05 -3.95
C GLU A 117 21.64 -0.33 -4.08
N PHE A 118 20.64 -0.47 -4.95
CA PHE A 118 19.91 -1.71 -5.16
C PHE A 118 20.09 -2.24 -6.58
N VAL A 119 19.90 -3.55 -6.79
CA VAL A 119 19.86 -4.13 -8.13
C VAL A 119 18.53 -3.79 -8.82
N ASP A 120 18.45 -3.97 -10.14
CA ASP A 120 17.18 -4.00 -10.85
C ASP A 120 16.55 -5.39 -10.73
N LEU A 121 15.46 -5.50 -9.99
CA LEU A 121 14.76 -6.77 -9.79
C LEU A 121 14.16 -7.36 -11.07
N ARG A 122 13.92 -6.55 -12.12
CA ARG A 122 13.48 -7.05 -13.44
C ARG A 122 14.49 -8.00 -14.08
N THR A 123 15.76 -7.91 -13.68
CA THR A 123 16.82 -8.83 -14.13
C THR A 123 16.63 -10.25 -13.57
N TYR A 124 15.97 -10.39 -12.44
CA TYR A 124 15.89 -11.64 -11.69
C TYR A 124 14.49 -12.22 -11.57
N ILE A 125 13.46 -11.36 -11.59
CA ILE A 125 12.06 -11.73 -11.36
C ILE A 125 11.28 -11.58 -12.67
N PRO A 126 10.54 -12.63 -13.08
CA PRO A 126 9.76 -12.60 -14.31
C PRO A 126 8.71 -11.48 -14.33
N GLU A 127 8.57 -10.79 -15.46
CA GLU A 127 7.64 -9.66 -15.60
C GLU A 127 6.19 -10.03 -15.23
N ARG A 128 5.75 -11.26 -15.50
CA ARG A 128 4.41 -11.73 -15.10
C ARG A 128 4.16 -11.69 -13.58
N GLU A 129 5.22 -11.91 -12.79
CA GLU A 129 5.13 -11.86 -11.33
C GLU A 129 5.12 -10.42 -10.83
N ILE A 130 5.89 -9.54 -11.47
CA ILE A 130 5.91 -8.10 -11.20
C ILE A 130 4.55 -7.48 -11.56
N ALA A 131 4.04 -7.75 -12.76
CA ALA A 131 2.76 -7.22 -13.25
C ALA A 131 1.53 -7.76 -12.53
N ALA A 132 1.67 -8.78 -11.68
CA ALA A 132 0.58 -9.28 -10.85
C ALA A 132 0.17 -8.28 -9.74
N HIS A 133 1.06 -7.37 -9.34
CA HIS A 133 0.82 -6.37 -8.29
C HIS A 133 0.07 -5.15 -8.82
N PHE A 134 -0.48 -4.34 -7.89
CA PHE A 134 -1.08 -3.05 -8.26
C PHE A 134 -0.09 -2.19 -9.03
N PRO A 135 -0.47 -1.65 -10.22
CA PRO A 135 0.42 -0.84 -11.04
C PRO A 135 1.00 0.38 -10.31
N GLU A 136 0.21 1.01 -9.44
CA GLU A 136 0.61 2.16 -8.64
C GLU A 136 1.74 1.81 -7.66
N LEU A 137 1.74 0.60 -7.10
CA LEU A 137 2.82 0.11 -6.25
C LEU A 137 4.08 -0.13 -7.06
N ILE A 138 3.97 -0.80 -8.21
CA ILE A 138 5.13 -1.03 -9.10
C ILE A 138 5.71 0.30 -9.57
N ALA A 139 4.88 1.27 -9.92
CA ALA A 139 5.34 2.61 -10.29
C ALA A 139 6.09 3.29 -9.14
N SER A 140 5.55 3.21 -7.92
CA SER A 140 6.18 3.81 -6.73
C SER A 140 7.51 3.14 -6.34
N TYR A 141 7.70 1.86 -6.65
CA TYR A 141 8.96 1.15 -6.44
C TYR A 141 9.92 1.20 -7.63
N SER A 142 9.54 1.86 -8.72
CA SER A 142 10.35 1.99 -9.93
C SER A 142 10.98 3.38 -10.04
N VAL A 143 12.28 3.42 -10.27
CA VAL A 143 13.06 4.66 -10.45
C VAL A 143 13.77 4.61 -11.79
N LYS A 144 13.41 5.50 -12.71
CA LYS A 144 14.00 5.56 -14.07
C LYS A 144 13.98 4.20 -14.80
N GLY A 145 12.86 3.46 -14.66
CA GLY A 145 12.67 2.13 -15.25
C GLY A 145 13.22 0.95 -14.45
N LYS A 146 14.04 1.20 -13.43
CA LYS A 146 14.61 0.19 -12.54
C LYS A 146 13.65 -0.14 -11.41
N LEU A 147 13.30 -1.42 -11.22
CA LEU A 147 12.50 -1.88 -10.09
C LEU A 147 13.40 -2.08 -8.85
N VAL A 148 13.35 -1.14 -7.92
CA VAL A 148 14.19 -1.09 -6.72
C VAL A 148 13.75 -2.12 -5.68
N ALA A 149 12.45 -2.31 -5.52
CA ALA A 149 11.88 -3.29 -4.60
C ALA A 149 10.60 -3.90 -5.20
N LEU A 150 10.28 -5.13 -4.77
CA LEU A 150 9.00 -5.78 -5.12
C LEU A 150 8.05 -5.65 -3.93
N PRO A 151 6.78 -5.23 -4.13
CA PRO A 151 5.83 -5.05 -3.05
C PRO A 151 5.58 -6.34 -2.24
N TYR A 152 5.55 -6.21 -0.90
CA TYR A 152 5.28 -7.31 0.03
C TYR A 152 3.96 -7.11 0.79
N THR A 153 3.78 -5.95 1.40
CA THR A 153 2.55 -5.59 2.11
C THR A 153 2.11 -4.19 1.74
N MET A 154 0.82 -3.93 1.86
CA MET A 154 0.28 -2.58 1.76
C MET A 154 -0.73 -2.31 2.87
N ALA A 155 -0.91 -1.03 3.17
CA ALA A 155 -1.98 -0.53 4.01
C ALA A 155 -2.58 0.69 3.32
N VAL A 156 -3.90 0.80 3.34
CA VAL A 156 -4.64 1.89 2.69
C VAL A 156 -5.43 2.66 3.74
N GLY A 157 -5.51 3.97 3.58
CA GLY A 157 -6.36 4.82 4.41
C GLY A 157 -7.82 4.42 4.27
N ALA A 158 -8.50 4.16 5.40
CA ALA A 158 -9.88 3.71 5.43
C ALA A 158 -10.67 4.35 6.59
N LEU A 159 -11.99 4.37 6.47
CA LEU A 159 -12.90 4.80 7.52
C LEU A 159 -13.35 3.59 8.33
N PHE A 160 -12.96 3.56 9.58
CA PHE A 160 -13.44 2.61 10.58
C PHE A 160 -14.66 3.21 11.27
N TYR A 161 -15.71 2.40 11.46
CA TYR A 161 -16.93 2.89 12.06
C TYR A 161 -17.61 1.87 12.97
N ARG A 162 -18.33 2.38 13.96
CA ARG A 162 -19.12 1.63 14.93
C ARG A 162 -20.50 1.31 14.33
N VAL A 163 -20.66 0.10 13.80
CA VAL A 163 -21.90 -0.34 13.15
C VAL A 163 -23.09 -0.37 14.13
N ASP A 164 -22.83 -0.66 15.39
CA ASP A 164 -23.84 -0.62 16.45
C ASP A 164 -24.38 0.80 16.69
N LEU A 165 -23.49 1.80 16.72
CA LEU A 165 -23.89 3.20 16.87
C LEU A 165 -24.62 3.72 15.63
N LEU A 166 -24.18 3.35 14.42
CA LEU A 166 -24.92 3.71 13.22
C LEU A 166 -26.38 3.25 13.32
N ARG A 167 -26.60 1.97 13.61
CA ARG A 167 -27.94 1.39 13.77
C ARG A 167 -28.75 2.08 14.88
N GLN A 168 -28.12 2.33 16.03
CA GLN A 168 -28.74 3.00 17.17
C GLN A 168 -29.24 4.40 16.83
N TYR A 169 -28.51 5.14 15.99
CA TYR A 169 -28.87 6.50 15.57
C TYR A 169 -29.62 6.55 14.24
N GLY A 170 -30.09 5.39 13.72
CA GLY A 170 -30.96 5.30 12.56
C GLY A 170 -30.28 5.32 11.20
N TYR A 171 -28.95 5.06 11.16
CA TYR A 171 -28.19 4.96 9.94
C TYR A 171 -28.03 3.48 9.52
N ARG A 172 -28.19 3.21 8.24
CA ARG A 172 -28.03 1.84 7.66
C ARG A 172 -26.67 1.65 7.03
N GLU A 173 -26.07 2.73 6.51
CA GLU A 173 -24.83 2.76 5.75
C GLU A 173 -23.84 3.72 6.38
N PRO A 174 -22.51 3.51 6.19
CA PRO A 174 -21.51 4.50 6.56
C PRO A 174 -21.64 5.77 5.74
N PRO A 175 -21.06 6.90 6.18
CA PRO A 175 -21.11 8.16 5.45
C PRO A 175 -20.40 8.00 4.09
N LYS A 176 -21.04 8.49 3.03
CA LYS A 176 -20.53 8.45 1.66
C LYS A 176 -19.58 9.59 1.34
N ASN A 177 -19.81 10.74 1.93
CA ASN A 177 -19.03 11.96 1.71
C ASN A 177 -18.68 12.64 3.04
N TRP A 178 -17.84 13.67 2.98
CA TRP A 178 -17.37 14.37 4.18
C TRP A 178 -18.48 15.09 4.93
N GLU A 179 -19.48 15.60 4.24
CA GLU A 179 -20.63 16.29 4.82
C GLU A 179 -21.51 15.31 5.61
N GLU A 180 -21.73 14.10 5.07
CA GLU A 180 -22.43 13.04 5.79
C GLU A 180 -21.64 12.59 7.03
N LEU A 181 -20.31 12.45 6.93
CA LEU A 181 -19.45 12.14 8.07
C LEU A 181 -19.62 13.17 9.18
N GLU A 182 -19.56 14.46 8.86
CA GLU A 182 -19.74 15.55 9.83
C GLU A 182 -21.11 15.48 10.52
N ALA A 183 -22.18 15.32 9.75
CA ALA A 183 -23.54 15.25 10.29
C ALA A 183 -23.77 14.02 11.17
N MET A 184 -23.32 12.84 10.73
CA MET A 184 -23.46 11.59 11.47
C MET A 184 -22.60 11.60 12.73
N ALA A 185 -21.35 12.05 12.64
CA ALA A 185 -20.44 12.17 13.76
C ALA A 185 -20.99 13.11 14.85
N ALA A 186 -21.49 14.30 14.47
CA ALA A 186 -22.08 15.25 15.39
C ALA A 186 -23.33 14.70 16.10
N ARG A 187 -24.22 14.03 15.35
CA ARG A 187 -25.44 13.42 15.90
C ARG A 187 -25.13 12.31 16.91
N ILE A 188 -24.24 11.40 16.55
CA ILE A 188 -23.84 10.28 17.40
C ILE A 188 -23.14 10.80 18.65
N GLN A 189 -22.18 11.71 18.51
CA GLN A 189 -21.48 12.33 19.63
C GLN A 189 -22.45 13.00 20.63
N LYS A 190 -23.39 13.81 20.13
CA LYS A 190 -24.40 14.46 20.96
C LYS A 190 -25.23 13.42 21.71
N GLY A 191 -25.66 12.36 21.04
CA GLY A 191 -26.47 11.30 21.63
C GLY A 191 -25.72 10.51 22.71
N GLU A 192 -24.47 10.11 22.42
CA GLU A 192 -23.65 9.36 23.37
C GLU A 192 -23.29 10.20 24.61
N ARG A 193 -23.01 11.49 24.45
CA ARG A 193 -22.80 12.41 25.59
C ARG A 193 -24.04 12.56 26.45
N ALA A 194 -25.21 12.62 25.84
CA ALA A 194 -26.49 12.66 26.56
C ALA A 194 -26.79 11.37 27.34
N ARG A 195 -26.13 10.27 27.00
CA ARG A 195 -26.19 8.96 27.69
C ARG A 195 -25.14 8.79 28.79
N GLY A 196 -24.37 9.84 29.07
CA GLY A 196 -23.36 9.83 30.14
C GLY A 196 -21.92 9.57 29.66
N HIS A 197 -21.69 9.39 28.37
CA HIS A 197 -20.35 9.25 27.80
C HIS A 197 -19.74 10.62 27.46
N ALA A 198 -19.40 11.41 28.49
CA ALA A 198 -18.99 12.81 28.34
C ALA A 198 -17.80 13.02 27.39
N ASP A 199 -16.85 12.09 27.40
CA ASP A 199 -15.63 12.14 26.60
C ASP A 199 -15.76 11.45 25.22
N PHE A 200 -16.98 11.18 24.78
CA PHE A 200 -17.22 10.55 23.48
C PHE A 200 -17.07 11.56 22.34
N TRP A 201 -16.41 11.12 21.24
CA TRP A 201 -16.16 11.93 20.06
C TRP A 201 -16.77 11.31 18.80
N GLY A 202 -17.11 12.16 17.85
CA GLY A 202 -17.67 11.71 16.57
C GLY A 202 -16.65 11.10 15.66
N TYR A 203 -15.46 11.74 15.51
CA TYR A 203 -14.42 11.35 14.57
C TYR A 203 -13.01 11.57 15.12
N VAL A 204 -12.11 10.59 14.96
CA VAL A 204 -10.70 10.66 15.37
C VAL A 204 -9.77 10.27 14.24
N TRP A 205 -8.58 10.84 14.24
CA TRP A 205 -7.57 10.66 13.19
C TRP A 205 -6.19 11.12 13.69
N PRO A 206 -5.07 10.61 13.10
CA PRO A 206 -3.72 11.06 13.41
C PRO A 206 -3.50 12.50 12.92
N GLY A 207 -3.34 13.46 13.83
CA GLY A 207 -3.18 14.88 13.51
C GLY A 207 -1.86 15.50 13.92
N ALA A 208 -0.97 14.73 14.57
CA ALA A 208 0.38 15.19 14.91
C ALA A 208 1.18 15.56 13.64
N PRO A 209 2.07 16.56 13.70
CA PRO A 209 2.90 16.97 12.57
C PRO A 209 3.91 15.87 12.23
N SER A 210 3.49 14.96 11.40
CA SER A 210 4.21 13.74 10.99
C SER A 210 3.79 13.29 9.59
N GLU A 211 4.41 12.24 9.08
CA GLU A 211 4.05 11.60 7.81
C GLU A 211 2.59 11.15 7.76
N ALA A 212 1.99 10.77 8.90
CA ALA A 212 0.57 10.44 8.97
C ALA A 212 -0.33 11.63 8.62
N LEU A 213 0.04 12.84 9.04
CA LEU A 213 -0.70 14.05 8.68
C LEU A 213 -0.52 14.40 7.21
N THR A 214 0.66 14.15 6.62
CA THR A 214 0.84 14.25 5.15
C THR A 214 -0.17 13.37 4.44
N CYS A 215 -0.33 12.12 4.86
CA CYS A 215 -1.29 11.19 4.26
C CYS A 215 -2.73 11.69 4.41
N ASN A 216 -3.16 12.03 5.63
CA ASN A 216 -4.53 12.47 5.90
C ASN A 216 -4.88 13.76 5.14
N ALA A 217 -4.00 14.74 5.17
CA ALA A 217 -4.22 16.01 4.48
C ALA A 217 -4.27 15.84 2.96
N LEU A 218 -3.46 14.94 2.42
CA LEU A 218 -3.47 14.61 1.00
C LEU A 218 -4.77 13.91 0.59
N GLU A 219 -5.32 13.03 1.43
CA GLU A 219 -6.63 12.40 1.25
C GLU A 219 -7.75 13.45 1.19
N TRP A 220 -7.76 14.40 2.13
CA TRP A 220 -8.74 15.50 2.15
C TRP A 220 -8.61 16.39 0.91
N GLN A 221 -7.38 16.80 0.58
CA GLN A 221 -7.08 17.67 -0.53
C GLN A 221 -7.44 17.02 -1.87
N ALA A 222 -6.96 15.82 -2.13
CA ALA A 222 -7.16 15.14 -3.39
C ALA A 222 -8.62 14.77 -3.65
N SER A 223 -9.36 14.33 -2.62
CA SER A 223 -10.81 14.05 -2.75
C SER A 223 -11.60 15.32 -3.12
N GLU A 224 -11.17 16.51 -2.67
CA GLU A 224 -11.79 17.80 -2.99
C GLU A 224 -11.37 18.40 -4.34
N SER A 225 -10.63 17.69 -5.18
CA SER A 225 -10.01 18.19 -6.41
C SER A 225 -8.86 19.17 -6.17
N GLY A 226 -8.24 19.14 -5.01
CA GLY A 226 -7.10 19.99 -4.65
C GLY A 226 -5.74 19.49 -5.15
N GLY A 227 -5.72 18.39 -5.94
CA GLY A 227 -4.49 17.81 -6.48
C GLY A 227 -3.66 17.06 -5.44
N THR A 228 -2.42 16.74 -5.81
CA THR A 228 -1.51 15.86 -5.06
C THR A 228 -0.19 16.53 -4.65
N VAL A 229 -0.17 17.80 -4.34
CA VAL A 229 1.01 18.61 -4.00
C VAL A 229 1.88 18.96 -5.20
N ILE A 230 2.32 17.97 -5.98
CA ILE A 230 3.08 18.13 -7.22
C ILE A 230 2.42 17.33 -8.32
N GLU A 231 2.06 18.01 -9.41
CA GLU A 231 1.43 17.40 -10.56
C GLU A 231 2.14 17.87 -11.85
N ASN A 232 2.50 16.91 -12.70
CA ASN A 232 3.16 17.19 -13.98
C ASN A 232 4.38 18.13 -13.86
N GLY A 233 5.18 17.95 -12.81
CA GLY A 233 6.37 18.76 -12.54
C GLY A 233 6.09 20.18 -12.05
N THR A 234 4.88 20.46 -11.57
CA THR A 234 4.49 21.74 -10.97
C THR A 234 3.98 21.57 -9.55
N VAL A 235 4.22 22.57 -8.70
CA VAL A 235 3.68 22.62 -7.33
C VAL A 235 2.26 23.18 -7.39
N THR A 236 1.27 22.42 -6.88
CA THR A 236 -0.16 22.73 -7.10
C THR A 236 -0.96 22.92 -5.80
N VAL A 237 -0.31 23.17 -4.67
CA VAL A 237 -0.99 23.21 -3.35
C VAL A 237 -1.80 24.48 -3.11
N ASP A 238 -1.43 25.60 -3.74
CA ASP A 238 -2.13 26.87 -3.59
C ASP A 238 -3.31 26.93 -4.55
N ASN A 239 -4.42 26.33 -4.15
CA ASN A 239 -5.66 26.36 -4.90
C ASN A 239 -6.88 26.35 -3.96
N PRO A 240 -8.06 26.83 -4.39
CA PRO A 240 -9.25 26.94 -3.55
C PRO A 240 -9.76 25.63 -3.00
N HIS A 241 -9.46 24.49 -3.61
CA HIS A 241 -9.91 23.17 -3.19
C HIS A 241 -9.06 22.66 -2.01
N SER A 242 -7.73 22.84 -2.07
CA SER A 242 -6.83 22.56 -0.95
C SER A 242 -7.19 23.40 0.27
N VAL A 243 -7.43 24.71 0.07
CA VAL A 243 -7.85 25.62 1.13
C VAL A 243 -9.12 25.11 1.82
N ARG A 244 -10.18 24.80 1.04
CA ARG A 244 -11.44 24.29 1.59
C ARG A 244 -11.26 22.97 2.37
N ALA A 245 -10.46 22.07 1.86
CA ALA A 245 -10.20 20.78 2.52
C ALA A 245 -9.56 20.97 3.90
N TRP A 246 -8.56 21.83 3.98
CA TRP A 246 -7.86 22.11 5.25
C TRP A 246 -8.73 22.90 6.23
N GLU A 247 -9.51 23.86 5.76
CA GLU A 247 -10.50 24.59 6.59
C GLU A 247 -11.57 23.64 7.16
N ARG A 248 -12.05 22.70 6.34
CA ARG A 248 -12.99 21.66 6.81
C ARG A 248 -12.37 20.86 7.95
N ALA A 249 -11.15 20.34 7.77
CA ALA A 249 -10.46 19.59 8.82
C ALA A 249 -10.23 20.42 10.10
N ALA A 250 -9.88 21.71 9.97
CA ALA A 250 -9.73 22.61 11.10
C ALA A 250 -11.04 22.86 11.88
N ARG A 251 -12.20 22.81 11.19
CA ARG A 251 -13.51 22.92 11.86
C ARG A 251 -13.88 21.68 12.69
N TRP A 252 -13.32 20.52 12.39
CA TRP A 252 -13.58 19.30 13.17
C TRP A 252 -13.05 19.39 14.60
N LEU A 253 -11.95 20.13 14.83
CA LEU A 253 -11.33 20.26 16.13
C LEU A 253 -12.27 20.95 17.13
N GLY A 254 -12.51 20.26 18.25
CA GLY A 254 -13.43 20.73 19.29
C GLY A 254 -14.92 20.62 18.93
N SER A 255 -15.27 20.31 17.67
CA SER A 255 -16.64 20.04 17.24
C SER A 255 -16.95 18.55 17.23
N ILE A 256 -16.43 17.80 16.26
CA ILE A 256 -16.61 16.33 16.15
C ILE A 256 -15.34 15.55 16.50
N SER A 257 -14.19 16.20 16.57
CA SER A 257 -12.91 15.62 16.94
C SER A 257 -12.35 16.27 18.21
N PRO A 258 -11.64 15.50 19.07
CA PRO A 258 -11.03 16.07 20.27
C PRO A 258 -10.07 17.20 19.91
N PRO A 259 -9.99 18.28 20.72
CA PRO A 259 -8.99 19.33 20.51
C PRO A 259 -7.55 18.79 20.48
N GLY A 260 -7.27 17.74 21.27
CA GLY A 260 -5.97 17.09 21.33
C GLY A 260 -5.60 16.25 20.11
N VAL A 261 -6.51 16.07 19.13
CA VAL A 261 -6.24 15.25 17.92
C VAL A 261 -5.02 15.74 17.14
N VAL A 262 -4.68 17.03 17.24
CA VAL A 262 -3.49 17.63 16.62
C VAL A 262 -2.15 17.11 17.18
N ALA A 263 -2.19 16.37 18.28
CA ALA A 263 -1.03 15.70 18.86
C ALA A 263 -1.08 14.17 18.70
N TYR A 264 -2.17 13.62 18.15
CA TYR A 264 -2.35 12.18 18.04
C TYR A 264 -1.52 11.60 16.89
N LYS A 265 -0.82 10.53 17.19
CA LYS A 265 -0.25 9.60 16.22
C LYS A 265 -1.26 8.48 15.94
N GLU A 266 -0.90 7.54 15.08
CA GLU A 266 -1.77 6.42 14.68
C GLU A 266 -2.29 5.63 15.88
N TRP A 267 -1.40 5.31 16.82
CA TRP A 267 -1.74 4.53 18.02
C TRP A 267 -2.66 5.29 18.99
N ASP A 268 -2.52 6.61 19.11
CA ASP A 268 -3.38 7.41 19.99
C ASP A 268 -4.82 7.39 19.50
N SER A 269 -5.04 7.57 18.19
CA SER A 269 -6.36 7.48 17.57
C SER A 269 -6.94 6.07 17.71
N LEU A 270 -6.13 5.04 17.48
CA LEU A 270 -6.55 3.65 17.59
C LEU A 270 -6.94 3.28 19.03
N ASN A 271 -6.14 3.67 20.01
CA ASN A 271 -6.43 3.41 21.43
C ASN A 271 -7.72 4.07 21.89
N LEU A 272 -7.94 5.35 21.51
CA LEU A 272 -9.17 6.07 21.85
C LEU A 272 -10.40 5.37 21.22
N TRP A 273 -10.28 4.95 19.97
CA TRP A 273 -11.36 4.24 19.28
C TRP A 273 -11.62 2.85 19.89
N GLN A 274 -10.57 2.08 20.22
CA GLN A 274 -10.68 0.77 20.88
C GLN A 274 -11.31 0.89 22.29
N ALA A 275 -11.06 1.99 23.02
CA ALA A 275 -11.73 2.30 24.28
C ALA A 275 -13.23 2.57 24.12
N GLY A 276 -13.74 2.59 22.88
CA GLY A 276 -15.15 2.84 22.59
C GLY A 276 -15.54 4.30 22.63
N GLN A 277 -14.57 5.21 22.63
CA GLN A 277 -14.78 6.65 22.82
C GLN A 277 -14.94 7.44 21.50
N ALA A 278 -15.05 6.76 20.35
CA ALA A 278 -15.32 7.43 19.09
C ALA A 278 -16.24 6.60 18.17
N ALA A 279 -17.05 7.29 17.35
CA ALA A 279 -17.93 6.66 16.37
C ALA A 279 -17.20 6.28 15.08
N PHE A 280 -16.37 7.19 14.59
CA PHE A 280 -15.59 7.04 13.37
C PHE A 280 -14.11 7.26 13.63
N MET A 281 -13.26 6.56 12.88
CA MET A 281 -11.81 6.74 12.91
C MET A 281 -11.24 6.61 11.51
N ARG A 282 -10.36 7.54 11.12
CA ARG A 282 -9.43 7.28 10.00
C ARG A 282 -8.30 6.43 10.53
N SER A 283 -8.11 5.26 9.94
CA SER A 283 -6.98 4.39 10.24
C SER A 283 -6.44 3.74 8.99
N TRP A 284 -5.29 3.09 9.13
CA TRP A 284 -4.78 2.19 8.12
C TRP A 284 -5.51 0.84 8.20
N SER A 285 -5.62 0.15 7.09
CA SER A 285 -6.28 -1.17 7.02
C SER A 285 -5.72 -2.21 8.00
N PHE A 286 -4.45 -2.11 8.41
CA PHE A 286 -3.89 -3.00 9.45
C PHE A 286 -4.60 -2.84 10.81
N GLY A 287 -5.19 -1.70 11.09
CA GLY A 287 -5.98 -1.47 12.31
C GLY A 287 -7.14 -2.45 12.48
N TYR A 288 -7.64 -3.04 11.37
CA TYR A 288 -8.74 -4.00 11.40
C TYR A 288 -8.45 -5.20 12.30
N VAL A 289 -7.28 -5.80 12.14
CA VAL A 289 -6.89 -6.98 12.94
C VAL A 289 -6.62 -6.60 14.39
N ILE A 290 -6.00 -5.44 14.61
CA ILE A 290 -5.71 -4.94 15.97
C ILE A 290 -7.00 -4.74 16.74
N VAL A 291 -8.00 -4.11 16.12
CA VAL A 291 -9.30 -3.86 16.75
C VAL A 291 -10.09 -5.16 16.97
N ARG A 292 -9.94 -6.15 16.11
CA ARG A 292 -10.59 -7.46 16.25
C ARG A 292 -9.85 -8.45 17.16
N ALA A 293 -8.73 -8.07 17.72
CA ALA A 293 -7.99 -8.92 18.66
C ALA A 293 -8.86 -9.34 19.86
N ALA A 294 -8.55 -10.48 20.44
CA ALA A 294 -9.25 -10.98 21.61
C ALA A 294 -9.17 -9.97 22.76
N GLY A 295 -10.31 -9.70 23.40
CA GLY A 295 -10.42 -8.73 24.50
C GLY A 295 -10.67 -7.29 24.07
N SER A 296 -10.68 -6.97 22.78
CA SER A 296 -11.07 -5.64 22.31
C SER A 296 -12.58 -5.40 22.53
N PRO A 297 -12.98 -4.35 23.24
CA PRO A 297 -14.40 -4.04 23.51
C PRO A 297 -15.19 -3.65 22.24
N THR A 298 -14.51 -3.34 21.16
CA THR A 298 -15.12 -2.94 19.89
C THR A 298 -15.05 -4.02 18.81
N ARG A 299 -14.54 -5.21 19.14
CA ARG A 299 -14.27 -6.32 18.21
C ARG A 299 -15.42 -6.62 17.25
N ASP A 300 -16.63 -6.82 17.79
CA ASP A 300 -17.81 -7.23 17.00
C ASP A 300 -18.68 -6.04 16.57
N ARG A 301 -18.20 -4.82 16.82
CA ARG A 301 -18.88 -3.55 16.52
C ARG A 301 -18.20 -2.76 15.42
N LEU A 302 -17.09 -3.28 14.92
CA LEU A 302 -16.28 -2.69 13.86
C LEU A 302 -16.80 -3.07 12.48
N GLN A 303 -16.88 -2.05 11.60
CA GLN A 303 -16.88 -2.21 10.16
C GLN A 303 -15.91 -1.21 9.52
N VAL A 304 -15.53 -1.47 8.28
CA VAL A 304 -14.60 -0.64 7.51
C VAL A 304 -15.26 -0.24 6.20
N ALA A 305 -15.13 1.02 5.84
CA ALA A 305 -15.60 1.58 4.58
C ALA A 305 -14.45 2.33 3.89
N PRO A 306 -14.55 2.61 2.59
CA PRO A 306 -13.72 3.61 1.95
C PRO A 306 -13.78 4.94 2.69
N LEU A 307 -12.75 5.78 2.55
CA LEU A 307 -12.81 7.16 3.02
C LEU A 307 -13.96 7.91 2.34
N PRO A 308 -14.56 8.90 3.01
CA PRO A 308 -15.63 9.70 2.42
C PRO A 308 -15.19 10.37 1.11
N GLU A 309 -16.12 10.47 0.18
CA GLU A 309 -15.94 11.16 -1.09
C GLU A 309 -15.90 12.68 -0.88
N GLY A 310 -15.03 13.34 -1.62
CA GLY A 310 -15.12 14.75 -1.92
C GLY A 310 -15.63 14.95 -3.36
N ARG A 311 -15.38 16.12 -3.92
CA ARG A 311 -15.81 16.50 -5.28
C ARG A 311 -15.26 15.60 -6.39
N ARG A 312 -14.08 15.02 -6.18
CA ARG A 312 -13.41 14.10 -7.13
C ARG A 312 -13.76 12.63 -6.84
N GLY A 313 -14.49 12.33 -5.80
CA GLY A 313 -14.71 10.99 -5.29
C GLY A 313 -13.78 10.65 -4.13
N VAL A 314 -13.57 9.37 -3.89
CA VAL A 314 -12.64 8.88 -2.86
C VAL A 314 -11.19 9.15 -3.27
N ALA A 315 -10.36 9.55 -2.31
CA ALA A 315 -8.91 9.57 -2.43
C ALA A 315 -8.31 8.90 -1.19
N ALA A 316 -7.49 7.89 -1.40
CA ALA A 316 -6.88 7.13 -0.30
C ALA A 316 -5.38 7.00 -0.51
N THR A 317 -4.61 7.45 0.45
CA THR A 317 -3.16 7.21 0.47
C THR A 317 -2.88 5.75 0.82
N PHE A 318 -1.74 5.26 0.36
CA PHE A 318 -1.25 3.95 0.74
C PHE A 318 0.15 4.04 1.35
N ALA A 319 0.41 3.17 2.31
CA ALA A 319 1.72 2.79 2.79
C ALA A 319 2.01 1.38 2.28
N ALA A 320 3.25 1.09 1.96
CA ALA A 320 3.64 -0.25 1.53
C ALA A 320 5.09 -0.51 1.92
N THR A 321 5.38 -1.76 2.22
CA THR A 321 6.74 -2.26 2.33
C THR A 321 7.00 -3.22 1.20
N GLY A 322 8.09 -3.04 0.49
CA GLY A 322 8.63 -3.97 -0.48
C GLY A 322 10.01 -4.46 -0.05
N TYR A 323 10.53 -5.45 -0.76
CA TYR A 323 11.89 -5.93 -0.53
C TYR A 323 12.76 -5.64 -1.73
N GLY A 324 13.94 -5.05 -1.47
CA GLY A 324 14.98 -4.77 -2.44
C GLY A 324 16.25 -5.57 -2.14
N VAL A 325 17.03 -5.87 -3.17
CA VAL A 325 18.30 -6.58 -3.07
C VAL A 325 19.45 -5.58 -3.19
N SER A 326 20.34 -5.58 -2.19
CA SER A 326 21.54 -4.73 -2.20
C SER A 326 22.41 -5.03 -3.40
N ARG A 327 22.92 -3.98 -4.08
CA ARG A 327 23.94 -4.13 -5.15
C ARG A 327 25.27 -4.66 -4.62
N HIS A 328 25.49 -4.61 -3.32
CA HIS A 328 26.69 -5.08 -2.65
C HIS A 328 26.57 -6.53 -2.15
N SER A 329 25.38 -7.16 -2.28
CA SER A 329 25.18 -8.57 -1.96
C SER A 329 26.12 -9.47 -2.77
N ARG A 330 26.66 -10.48 -2.11
CA ARG A 330 27.44 -11.55 -2.79
C ARG A 330 26.56 -12.62 -3.43
N HIS A 331 25.27 -12.61 -3.13
CA HIS A 331 24.27 -13.58 -3.55
C HIS A 331 23.01 -12.93 -4.14
N PRO A 332 23.14 -12.01 -5.14
CA PRO A 332 22.00 -11.22 -5.61
C PRO A 332 20.90 -12.09 -6.24
N ARG A 333 21.24 -13.21 -6.86
CA ARG A 333 20.25 -14.14 -7.45
C ARG A 333 19.42 -14.83 -6.36
N GLU A 334 20.09 -15.38 -5.35
CA GLU A 334 19.45 -16.07 -4.22
C GLU A 334 18.63 -15.09 -3.36
N ALA A 335 19.15 -13.88 -3.18
CA ALA A 335 18.41 -12.80 -2.53
C ALA A 335 17.14 -12.41 -3.31
N ALA A 336 17.21 -12.32 -4.63
CA ALA A 336 16.05 -12.07 -5.47
C ALA A 336 15.05 -13.23 -5.47
N MET A 337 15.50 -14.48 -5.33
CA MET A 337 14.60 -15.62 -5.12
C MET A 337 13.80 -15.49 -3.82
N LEU A 338 14.44 -15.02 -2.73
CA LEU A 338 13.73 -14.73 -1.48
C LEU A 338 12.70 -13.62 -1.67
N VAL A 339 13.07 -12.54 -2.36
CA VAL A 339 12.15 -11.42 -2.65
C VAL A 339 10.94 -11.89 -3.45
N GLY A 340 11.16 -12.64 -4.54
CA GLY A 340 10.08 -13.21 -5.35
C GLY A 340 9.18 -14.17 -4.56
N PHE A 341 9.76 -15.00 -3.68
CA PHE A 341 9.00 -15.89 -2.81
C PHE A 341 8.09 -15.12 -1.85
N LEU A 342 8.64 -14.14 -1.12
CA LEU A 342 7.89 -13.33 -0.16
C LEU A 342 6.75 -12.55 -0.82
N SER A 343 6.95 -12.09 -2.06
CA SER A 343 5.96 -11.32 -2.82
C SER A 343 5.05 -12.19 -3.70
N SER A 344 5.25 -13.52 -3.70
CA SER A 344 4.45 -14.44 -4.52
C SER A 344 2.98 -14.46 -4.11
N ARG A 345 2.10 -14.84 -5.05
CA ARG A 345 0.65 -14.92 -4.81
C ARG A 345 0.30 -15.79 -3.59
N ASP A 346 0.97 -16.93 -3.43
CA ASP A 346 0.70 -17.85 -2.31
C ASP A 346 1.10 -17.26 -0.97
N GLU A 347 2.28 -16.61 -0.89
CA GLU A 347 2.73 -15.96 0.33
C GLU A 347 1.91 -14.69 0.65
N GLN A 348 1.52 -13.91 -0.36
CA GLN A 348 0.62 -12.78 -0.20
C GLN A 348 -0.74 -13.19 0.37
N ARG A 349 -1.31 -14.29 -0.15
CA ARG A 349 -2.55 -14.87 0.35
C ARG A 349 -2.39 -15.34 1.79
N ARG A 350 -1.37 -16.13 2.08
CA ARG A 350 -1.07 -16.64 3.42
C ARG A 350 -0.85 -15.51 4.43
N ASN A 351 -0.05 -14.51 4.04
CA ASN A 351 0.20 -13.35 4.89
C ASN A 351 -1.10 -12.59 5.19
N CYS A 352 -1.94 -12.36 4.19
CA CYS A 352 -3.24 -11.72 4.38
C CYS A 352 -4.14 -12.49 5.36
N LEU A 353 -4.30 -13.79 5.18
CA LEU A 353 -5.14 -14.63 6.05
C LEU A 353 -4.68 -14.62 7.50
N ILE A 354 -3.37 -14.55 7.76
CA ILE A 354 -2.82 -14.57 9.11
C ILE A 354 -2.77 -13.18 9.74
N THR A 355 -2.39 -12.16 8.97
CA THR A 355 -2.09 -10.82 9.50
C THR A 355 -3.18 -9.79 9.23
N GLY A 356 -4.11 -10.08 8.32
CA GLY A 356 -5.08 -9.11 7.82
C GLY A 356 -4.50 -7.95 7.03
N MET A 357 -3.20 -8.01 6.72
CA MET A 357 -2.59 -7.01 5.84
C MET A 357 -3.11 -7.21 4.42
N PRO A 358 -3.66 -6.18 3.78
CA PRO A 358 -4.13 -6.28 2.41
C PRO A 358 -3.02 -6.75 1.47
N PRO A 359 -3.31 -7.70 0.57
CA PRO A 359 -2.35 -8.16 -0.41
C PRO A 359 -2.06 -7.07 -1.45
N THR A 360 -0.86 -7.12 -2.01
CA THR A 360 -0.45 -6.19 -3.08
C THR A 360 -0.85 -6.69 -4.47
N ILE A 361 -1.50 -7.86 -4.55
CA ILE A 361 -1.98 -8.51 -5.77
C ILE A 361 -3.50 -8.40 -5.83
N PRO A 362 -4.08 -7.65 -6.80
CA PRO A 362 -5.52 -7.39 -6.90
C PRO A 362 -6.40 -8.63 -6.95
N ASP A 363 -5.94 -9.71 -7.59
CA ASP A 363 -6.74 -10.94 -7.76
C ASP A 363 -7.08 -11.61 -6.42
N LEU A 364 -6.26 -11.40 -5.39
CA LEU A 364 -6.50 -11.96 -4.06
C LEU A 364 -7.69 -11.33 -3.33
N TYR A 365 -8.16 -10.17 -3.78
CA TYR A 365 -9.36 -9.52 -3.24
C TYR A 365 -10.66 -10.22 -3.65
N SER A 366 -10.57 -11.19 -4.58
CA SER A 366 -11.66 -12.09 -4.97
C SER A 366 -11.41 -13.54 -4.54
N ASP A 367 -10.34 -13.81 -3.80
CA ASP A 367 -10.03 -15.14 -3.27
C ASP A 367 -11.08 -15.53 -2.20
N PRO A 368 -11.74 -16.69 -2.30
CA PRO A 368 -12.85 -17.05 -1.42
C PRO A 368 -12.49 -17.08 0.08
N GLU A 369 -11.29 -17.54 0.45
CA GLU A 369 -10.88 -17.60 1.85
C GLU A 369 -10.50 -16.20 2.37
N VAL A 370 -9.85 -15.38 1.54
CA VAL A 370 -9.53 -14.00 1.90
C VAL A 370 -10.80 -13.18 2.11
N VAL A 371 -11.78 -13.34 1.23
CA VAL A 371 -13.08 -12.63 1.33
C VAL A 371 -13.90 -13.13 2.52
N ALA A 372 -13.86 -14.42 2.83
CA ALA A 372 -14.56 -14.98 3.99
C ALA A 372 -13.99 -14.40 5.31
N GLU A 373 -12.67 -14.27 5.42
CA GLU A 373 -12.02 -13.74 6.62
C GLU A 373 -12.07 -12.21 6.70
N TYR A 374 -11.90 -11.53 5.55
CA TYR A 374 -11.85 -10.07 5.42
C TYR A 374 -12.83 -9.55 4.36
N PRO A 375 -14.17 -9.59 4.61
CA PRO A 375 -15.19 -9.24 3.62
C PRO A 375 -15.04 -7.84 3.03
N TYR A 376 -14.50 -6.88 3.80
CA TYR A 376 -14.31 -5.51 3.35
C TYR A 376 -13.33 -5.41 2.17
N LEU A 377 -12.40 -6.34 2.01
CA LEU A 377 -11.42 -6.28 0.91
C LEU A 377 -12.10 -6.36 -0.46
N SER A 378 -13.11 -7.22 -0.63
CA SER A 378 -13.82 -7.34 -1.92
C SER A 378 -14.50 -6.03 -2.34
N THR A 379 -15.12 -5.32 -1.38
CA THR A 379 -15.76 -4.03 -1.65
C THR A 379 -14.75 -2.91 -1.89
N HIS A 380 -13.57 -3.00 -1.26
CA HIS A 380 -12.52 -2.00 -1.41
C HIS A 380 -11.72 -2.13 -2.71
N LEU A 381 -11.70 -3.28 -3.37
CA LEU A 381 -10.93 -3.50 -4.60
C LEU A 381 -11.24 -2.45 -5.69
N GLN A 382 -12.53 -2.20 -5.93
CA GLN A 382 -12.95 -1.22 -6.95
C GLN A 382 -12.54 0.20 -6.59
N VAL A 383 -12.59 0.52 -5.30
CA VAL A 383 -12.14 1.81 -4.77
C VAL A 383 -10.63 1.92 -4.92
N TYR A 384 -9.87 0.92 -4.51
CA TYR A 384 -8.39 0.93 -4.61
C TYR A 384 -7.91 1.11 -6.06
N ARG A 385 -8.53 0.42 -7.02
CA ARG A 385 -8.19 0.58 -8.45
C ARG A 385 -8.37 2.00 -9.01
N LYS A 386 -9.16 2.85 -8.36
CA LYS A 386 -9.52 4.18 -8.88
C LYS A 386 -9.07 5.33 -7.98
N SER A 387 -8.79 5.07 -6.72
CA SER A 387 -8.64 6.09 -5.69
C SER A 387 -7.31 6.09 -4.95
N LEU A 388 -6.43 5.13 -5.23
CA LEU A 388 -5.09 5.15 -4.64
C LEU A 388 -4.34 6.38 -5.13
N ILE A 389 -3.80 7.13 -4.17
CA ILE A 389 -2.96 8.29 -4.45
C ILE A 389 -1.59 8.10 -3.82
N SER A 390 -0.56 8.30 -4.63
CA SER A 390 0.82 8.27 -4.16
C SER A 390 1.17 9.59 -3.50
N ARG A 391 1.95 9.49 -2.44
CA ARG A 391 2.65 10.65 -1.90
C ARG A 391 3.66 11.16 -2.94
N PRO A 392 4.03 12.44 -2.94
CA PRO A 392 4.88 13.01 -4.00
C PRO A 392 6.37 12.57 -3.93
N SER A 393 6.66 11.39 -3.37
CA SER A 393 8.02 10.87 -3.21
C SER A 393 8.73 10.62 -4.54
N THR A 394 8.03 10.05 -5.52
CA THR A 394 8.58 9.84 -6.87
C THR A 394 8.87 11.15 -7.59
N ALA A 395 8.00 12.16 -7.44
CA ALA A 395 8.15 13.46 -8.08
C ALA A 395 9.26 14.33 -7.44
N THR A 396 9.60 14.09 -6.18
CA THR A 396 10.53 14.92 -5.41
C THR A 396 11.85 14.21 -5.08
N GLY A 397 11.91 12.91 -5.27
CA GLY A 397 13.11 12.13 -5.09
C GLY A 397 13.72 12.27 -3.68
N LYS A 398 15.02 12.55 -3.64
CA LYS A 398 15.78 12.74 -2.38
C LYS A 398 15.28 13.91 -1.53
N LEU A 399 14.46 14.81 -2.09
CA LEU A 399 13.90 15.97 -1.40
C LEU A 399 12.59 15.66 -0.68
N TYR A 400 12.02 14.47 -0.87
CA TYR A 400 10.73 14.08 -0.30
C TYR A 400 10.62 14.34 1.22
N PRO A 401 11.61 14.01 2.07
CA PRO A 401 11.50 14.27 3.51
C PRO A 401 11.32 15.76 3.85
N ALA A 402 11.95 16.65 3.08
CA ALA A 402 11.79 18.10 3.26
C ALA A 402 10.41 18.56 2.74
N VAL A 403 9.94 18.02 1.61
CA VAL A 403 8.63 18.31 1.03
C VAL A 403 7.51 17.87 1.97
N SER A 404 7.55 16.63 2.47
CA SER A 404 6.55 16.12 3.41
C SER A 404 6.52 16.94 4.69
N ARG A 405 7.69 17.28 5.25
CA ARG A 405 7.78 18.13 6.43
C ARG A 405 7.13 19.50 6.20
N ALA A 406 7.49 20.19 5.13
CA ALA A 406 6.89 21.49 4.81
C ALA A 406 5.36 21.38 4.65
N TYR A 407 4.87 20.30 4.03
CA TYR A 407 3.46 20.07 3.82
C TYR A 407 2.71 19.82 5.13
N PHE A 408 3.14 18.88 5.96
CA PHE A 408 2.43 18.61 7.20
C PHE A 408 2.55 19.77 8.22
N GLU A 409 3.64 20.51 8.26
CA GLU A 409 3.79 21.70 9.12
C GLU A 409 2.82 22.81 8.69
N ALA A 410 2.67 23.04 7.39
CA ALA A 410 1.70 24.02 6.88
C ALA A 410 0.26 23.63 7.24
N VAL A 411 -0.14 22.37 6.98
CA VAL A 411 -1.47 21.88 7.37
C VAL A 411 -1.68 21.96 8.87
N HIS A 412 -0.71 21.54 9.68
CA HIS A 412 -0.79 21.59 11.14
C HIS A 412 -0.94 23.03 11.66
N SER A 413 -0.34 24.01 10.99
CA SER A 413 -0.51 25.42 11.35
C SER A 413 -1.96 25.90 11.13
N VAL A 414 -2.65 25.37 10.11
CA VAL A 414 -4.08 25.61 9.86
C VAL A 414 -4.93 24.94 10.92
N LEU A 415 -4.68 23.67 11.21
CA LEU A 415 -5.41 22.90 12.22
C LEU A 415 -5.31 23.57 13.60
N THR A 416 -4.15 24.07 13.96
CA THR A 416 -3.90 24.78 15.24
C THR A 416 -4.29 26.26 15.21
N ARG A 417 -4.90 26.74 14.11
CA ARG A 417 -5.35 28.12 13.89
C ARG A 417 -4.24 29.18 14.02
N LYS A 418 -2.99 28.79 13.80
CA LYS A 418 -1.85 29.71 13.75
C LYS A 418 -1.82 30.54 12.48
N THR A 419 -2.37 29.98 11.39
CA THR A 419 -2.40 30.60 10.07
C THR A 419 -3.72 30.26 9.38
N SER A 420 -4.25 31.13 8.54
CA SER A 420 -5.39 30.78 7.69
C SER A 420 -4.98 29.78 6.60
N ALA A 421 -5.92 28.97 6.13
CA ALA A 421 -5.61 27.96 5.10
C ALA A 421 -5.08 28.58 3.80
N ALA A 422 -5.62 29.72 3.38
CA ALA A 422 -5.15 30.43 2.21
C ALA A 422 -3.71 30.94 2.36
N GLN A 423 -3.38 31.54 3.51
CA GLN A 423 -2.00 31.99 3.79
C GLN A 423 -1.02 30.82 3.87
N ALA A 424 -1.43 29.71 4.50
CA ALA A 424 -0.62 28.51 4.60
C ALA A 424 -0.36 27.88 3.23
N ALA A 425 -1.39 27.77 2.36
CA ALA A 425 -1.26 27.23 1.02
C ALA A 425 -0.30 28.08 0.16
N ALA A 426 -0.48 29.39 0.15
CA ALA A 426 0.39 30.30 -0.61
C ALA A 426 1.84 30.29 -0.12
N ALA A 427 2.05 30.25 1.22
CA ALA A 427 3.39 30.15 1.79
C ALA A 427 4.03 28.80 1.48
N LEU A 428 3.30 27.72 1.61
CA LEU A 428 3.75 26.38 1.27
C LEU A 428 4.13 26.24 -0.20
N GLN A 429 3.31 26.78 -1.12
CA GLN A 429 3.62 26.77 -2.55
C GLN A 429 5.00 27.39 -2.82
N ARG A 430 5.26 28.59 -2.28
CA ARG A 430 6.56 29.26 -2.43
C ARG A 430 7.71 28.44 -1.83
N ASN A 431 7.50 27.87 -0.64
CA ASN A 431 8.52 27.06 0.03
C ASN A 431 8.83 25.78 -0.78
N LEU A 432 7.80 25.08 -1.26
CA LEU A 432 8.00 23.87 -2.07
C LEU A 432 8.70 24.16 -3.39
N MET A 433 8.40 25.29 -4.04
CA MET A 433 9.14 25.75 -5.24
C MET A 433 10.62 25.98 -4.95
N GLN A 434 10.95 26.53 -3.79
CA GLN A 434 12.35 26.70 -3.35
C GLN A 434 13.04 25.36 -3.07
N ILE A 435 12.37 24.45 -2.35
CA ILE A 435 12.90 23.12 -2.02
C ILE A 435 13.16 22.29 -3.28
N THR A 436 12.20 22.30 -4.24
CA THR A 436 12.20 21.39 -5.38
C THR A 436 12.77 21.98 -6.66
N ALA A 437 12.96 23.30 -6.70
CA ALA A 437 13.21 24.08 -7.93
C ALA A 437 12.15 23.91 -9.04
N LEU A 438 10.95 23.38 -8.71
CA LEU A 438 9.82 23.27 -9.59
C LEU A 438 9.05 24.60 -9.68
N LYS A 439 8.24 24.77 -10.74
CA LYS A 439 7.45 25.98 -10.96
C LYS A 439 6.03 25.83 -10.40
N ALA A 440 5.35 26.97 -10.25
CA ALA A 440 3.90 26.98 -10.11
C ALA A 440 3.23 26.61 -11.45
N PRO A 441 1.95 26.17 -11.46
CA PRO A 441 1.16 26.05 -12.66
C PRO A 441 1.17 27.38 -13.42
N ALA A 442 1.21 27.33 -14.75
CA ALA A 442 0.98 28.54 -15.55
C ALA A 442 -0.37 29.12 -15.10
N SER A 443 -0.37 30.39 -14.70
CA SER A 443 -1.62 31.08 -14.36
C SER A 443 -2.57 30.92 -15.54
N ALA A 444 -3.78 30.43 -15.31
CA ALA A 444 -4.87 30.47 -16.26
C ALA A 444 -5.29 31.96 -16.45
N THR A 445 -4.36 32.76 -16.99
CA THR A 445 -4.66 34.11 -17.46
C THR A 445 -5.12 33.97 -18.91
N GLY A 446 -6.43 34.06 -19.11
CA GLY A 446 -7.01 34.28 -20.41
C GLY A 446 -7.80 33.12 -21.00
N ALA A 447 -9.02 32.93 -20.54
CA ALA A 447 -10.12 32.70 -21.46
C ALA A 447 -11.11 33.84 -21.28
N PRO A 448 -11.49 34.54 -22.39
CA PRO A 448 -12.43 35.64 -22.35
C PRO A 448 -13.83 35.21 -21.96
#